data_e7ae8140728fba3bfcfef56f96d903a3
#
_entry.id   e7ae8140728fba3bfcfef56f96d903a3
#
_cell.length_a   1.000
_cell.length_b   1.000
_cell.length_c   1.000
_cell.angle_alpha   90.00
_cell.angle_beta   90.00
_cell.angle_gamma   90.00
#
_symmetry.space_group_name_H-M   'P 1'
#
loop_
_entity.id
_entity.type
_entity.pdbx_description
1 polymer ?
#
loop_
_entity_poly.entity_id
_entity_poly.type
_entity_poly.pdbx_seq_one_letter_code
_entity_poly.pdbx_strand_id
1 'polypeptide(L)'
;HEAMIIREERIGNQRLLLGDCREIIGGLTFDAIVTDPPYGLGKRMQGGTWGAKDHNSGFLKWDLSAPDWLPEAIGQTPAIVWGGNYLPFPPSRCWLMWNKVNAVPTMADFEQAWTNLDRPSKRMDLPVGRVEYGHPTQKPLALMEWCLGFLPDAKTILDPFMGSGTTLVACQRMGRH
;
A
#
# COMPACT_ATOMS: atom_id res chain seq x y z
N HIS A 1 24.46 -8.17 -10.70
CA HIS A 1 23.86 -8.90 -9.55
C HIS A 1 22.50 -9.41 -10.01
N GLU A 2 22.33 -10.75 -10.07
CA GLU A 2 20.98 -11.32 -10.19
C GLU A 2 20.21 -10.96 -8.92
N ALA A 3 19.01 -10.40 -9.09
CA ALA A 3 18.10 -10.09 -7.97
C ALA A 3 17.81 -11.37 -7.20
N MET A 4 18.10 -11.39 -5.90
CA MET A 4 18.00 -12.59 -5.09
C MET A 4 16.57 -12.78 -4.61
N ILE A 5 15.78 -13.56 -5.37
CA ILE A 5 14.50 -14.09 -4.89
C ILE A 5 14.79 -15.23 -3.92
N ILE A 6 14.46 -15.05 -2.64
CA ILE A 6 14.68 -16.04 -1.59
C ILE A 6 13.65 -17.16 -1.67
N ARG A 7 12.40 -16.81 -2.01
CA ARG A 7 11.28 -17.74 -2.13
C ARG A 7 10.24 -17.21 -3.09
N GLU A 8 9.64 -18.08 -3.87
CA GLU A 8 8.47 -17.79 -4.71
C GLU A 8 7.33 -18.74 -4.37
N GLU A 9 6.12 -18.17 -4.26
CA GLU A 9 4.87 -18.89 -4.07
C GLU A 9 3.83 -18.44 -5.09
N ARG A 10 2.90 -19.34 -5.44
CA ARG A 10 1.75 -19.02 -6.29
C ARG A 10 0.47 -19.42 -5.60
N ILE A 11 -0.48 -18.49 -5.50
CA ILE A 11 -1.81 -18.69 -4.91
C ILE A 11 -2.83 -18.20 -5.93
N GLY A 12 -3.56 -19.11 -6.57
CA GLY A 12 -4.40 -18.77 -7.70
C GLY A 12 -3.58 -18.11 -8.81
N ASN A 13 -3.97 -16.93 -9.24
CA ASN A 13 -3.26 -16.13 -10.24
C ASN A 13 -2.18 -15.21 -9.65
N GLN A 14 -2.04 -15.21 -8.31
CA GLN A 14 -1.11 -14.32 -7.64
C GLN A 14 0.28 -14.96 -7.51
N ARG A 15 1.31 -14.16 -7.72
CA ARG A 15 2.71 -14.53 -7.58
C ARG A 15 3.33 -13.76 -6.42
N LEU A 16 3.79 -14.47 -5.40
CA LEU A 16 4.39 -13.90 -4.20
C LEU A 16 5.90 -14.14 -4.23
N LEU A 17 6.66 -13.07 -4.08
CA LEU A 17 8.12 -13.11 -4.09
C LEU A 17 8.64 -12.61 -2.73
N LEU A 18 9.48 -13.40 -2.08
CA LEU A 18 10.21 -13.01 -0.89
C LEU A 18 11.63 -12.60 -1.29
N GLY A 19 12.02 -11.38 -0.93
CA GLY A 19 13.35 -10.83 -1.17
C GLY A 19 13.38 -9.32 -0.97
N ASP A 20 14.49 -8.68 -1.30
CA ASP A 20 14.56 -7.21 -1.28
C ASP A 20 13.85 -6.66 -2.53
N CYS A 21 12.72 -5.98 -2.31
CA CYS A 21 11.91 -5.44 -3.41
C CYS A 21 12.69 -4.44 -4.29
N ARG A 22 13.70 -3.74 -3.76
CA ARG A 22 14.55 -2.82 -4.52
C ARG A 22 15.37 -3.53 -5.59
N GLU A 23 15.81 -4.75 -5.28
CA GLU A 23 16.59 -5.58 -6.20
C GLU A 23 15.68 -6.30 -7.22
N ILE A 24 14.50 -6.71 -6.77
CA ILE A 24 13.60 -7.56 -7.55
C ILE A 24 12.79 -6.74 -8.57
N ILE A 25 12.35 -5.52 -8.22
CA ILE A 25 11.41 -4.73 -9.02
C ILE A 25 11.88 -4.49 -10.46
N GLY A 26 13.18 -4.25 -10.65
CA GLY A 26 13.76 -3.99 -11.97
C GLY A 26 13.72 -5.17 -12.94
N GLY A 27 13.53 -6.39 -12.43
CA GLY A 27 13.41 -7.63 -13.23
C GLY A 27 11.97 -8.07 -13.49
N LEU A 28 10.97 -7.32 -12.99
CA LEU A 28 9.56 -7.67 -13.11
C LEU A 28 8.89 -6.89 -14.24
N THR A 29 7.86 -7.51 -14.83
CA THR A 29 6.96 -6.86 -15.79
C THR A 29 5.59 -6.74 -15.15
N PHE A 30 5.04 -5.52 -15.13
CA PHE A 30 3.73 -5.20 -14.57
C PHE A 30 3.13 -3.98 -15.27
N ASP A 31 1.81 -3.84 -15.22
CA ASP A 31 1.08 -2.76 -15.88
C ASP A 31 0.88 -1.56 -14.95
N ALA A 32 0.79 -1.81 -13.63
CA ALA A 32 0.59 -0.75 -12.63
C ALA A 32 1.13 -1.17 -11.26
N ILE A 33 1.28 -0.17 -10.37
CA ILE A 33 1.65 -0.36 -8.97
C ILE A 33 0.49 0.11 -8.10
N VAL A 34 0.07 -0.74 -7.14
CA VAL A 34 -0.87 -0.38 -6.07
C VAL A 34 -0.28 -0.86 -4.76
N THR A 35 0.08 0.06 -3.86
CA THR A 35 0.86 -0.32 -2.68
C THR A 35 0.62 0.61 -1.49
N ASP A 36 0.94 0.10 -0.30
CA ASP A 36 0.88 0.80 0.99
C ASP A 36 2.23 0.63 1.71
N PRO A 37 3.24 1.45 1.34
CA PRO A 37 4.58 1.34 1.89
C PRO A 37 4.66 1.83 3.34
N PRO A 38 5.73 1.50 4.09
CA PRO A 38 5.99 2.11 5.38
C PRO A 38 6.16 3.63 5.24
N TYR A 39 5.64 4.38 6.22
CA TYR A 39 5.62 5.85 6.16
C TYR A 39 6.82 6.50 6.88
N GLY A 40 7.67 5.71 7.54
CA GLY A 40 8.79 6.22 8.33
C GLY A 40 8.35 6.94 9.62
N LEU A 41 7.14 6.70 10.08
CA LEU A 41 6.57 7.35 11.26
C LEU A 41 6.93 6.66 12.58
N GLY A 42 7.50 5.46 12.54
CA GLY A 42 7.91 4.58 13.63
C GLY A 42 7.72 5.10 15.06
N LYS A 43 8.64 5.93 15.53
CA LYS A 43 8.58 6.51 16.89
C LYS A 43 7.47 7.55 17.09
N ARG A 44 6.98 8.19 16.03
CA ARG A 44 5.94 9.23 16.12
C ARG A 44 4.54 8.64 16.28
N MET A 45 4.35 7.38 15.90
CA MET A 45 3.09 6.64 16.12
C MET A 45 2.91 6.16 17.56
N GLN A 46 3.91 6.31 18.44
CA GLN A 46 3.89 5.85 19.83
C GLN A 46 3.05 6.71 20.78
N GLY A 47 2.53 7.85 20.34
CA GLY A 47 1.79 8.81 21.18
C GLY A 47 0.30 8.53 21.38
N GLY A 48 -0.28 7.50 20.78
CA GLY A 48 -1.70 7.15 20.89
C GLY A 48 -1.94 5.91 21.75
N THR A 49 -3.18 5.75 22.21
CA THR A 49 -3.66 4.59 22.99
C THR A 49 -3.41 3.21 22.36
N TRP A 50 -3.04 3.18 21.10
CA TRP A 50 -2.72 1.98 20.32
C TRP A 50 -1.29 1.47 20.52
N GLY A 51 -0.35 2.32 20.94
CA GLY A 51 1.07 1.98 21.13
C GLY A 51 1.47 1.59 22.55
N ALA A 52 0.57 1.74 23.53
CA ALA A 52 0.95 1.71 24.95
C ALA A 52 1.04 0.31 25.57
N LYS A 53 0.68 -0.76 24.87
CA LYS A 53 0.57 -2.11 25.48
C LYS A 53 1.62 -3.13 25.08
N ASP A 54 2.49 -2.86 24.10
CA ASP A 54 3.46 -3.85 23.64
C ASP A 54 4.84 -3.23 23.42
N HIS A 55 5.58 -3.08 24.50
CA HIS A 55 6.98 -2.62 24.47
C HIS A 55 7.95 -3.58 23.74
N ASN A 56 7.47 -4.71 23.25
CA ASN A 56 8.29 -5.76 22.63
C ASN A 56 7.80 -6.18 21.24
N SER A 57 6.85 -5.48 20.65
CA SER A 57 6.33 -5.82 19.33
C SER A 57 7.34 -5.43 18.25
N GLY A 58 7.74 -6.39 17.43
CA GLY A 58 8.50 -6.19 16.19
C GLY A 58 7.82 -5.25 15.19
N PHE A 59 6.68 -4.71 15.57
CA PHE A 59 5.77 -3.83 14.83
C PHE A 59 6.40 -2.50 14.41
N LEU A 60 7.40 -2.03 15.16
CA LEU A 60 8.03 -0.72 14.91
C LEU A 60 9.29 -0.81 14.03
N LYS A 61 9.80 -2.02 13.80
CA LYS A 61 11.06 -2.15 13.05
C LYS A 61 10.90 -2.00 11.54
N TRP A 62 9.74 -2.27 11.00
CA TRP A 62 9.48 -2.18 9.57
C TRP A 62 9.10 -0.77 9.09
N ASP A 63 8.61 0.11 9.97
CA ASP A 63 8.23 1.50 9.64
C ASP A 63 9.31 2.52 10.06
N LEU A 64 10.58 2.13 10.07
CA LEU A 64 11.68 3.02 10.48
C LEU A 64 12.08 4.03 9.41
N SER A 65 11.85 3.73 8.13
CA SER A 65 12.17 4.61 7.01
C SER A 65 11.17 4.47 5.89
N ALA A 66 10.74 5.59 5.33
CA ALA A 66 9.96 5.60 4.12
C ALA A 66 10.85 5.22 2.91
N PRO A 67 10.33 4.49 1.91
CA PRO A 67 11.10 4.11 0.73
C PRO A 67 11.25 5.30 -0.24
N ASP A 68 12.23 6.15 -0.03
CA ASP A 68 12.51 7.33 -0.84
C ASP A 68 12.90 7.03 -2.29
N TRP A 69 13.31 5.79 -2.57
CA TRP A 69 13.61 5.26 -3.91
C TRP A 69 12.34 4.93 -4.72
N LEU A 70 11.19 4.78 -4.08
CA LEU A 70 9.94 4.31 -4.73
C LEU A 70 9.46 5.23 -5.86
N PRO A 71 9.49 6.58 -5.73
CA PRO A 71 9.12 7.46 -6.83
C PRO A 71 9.92 7.24 -8.11
N GLU A 72 11.23 7.01 -8.00
CA GLU A 72 12.09 6.71 -9.15
C GLU A 72 11.75 5.36 -9.77
N ALA A 73 11.53 4.34 -8.95
CA ALA A 73 11.16 3.00 -9.42
C ALA A 73 9.79 2.97 -10.14
N ILE A 74 8.85 3.80 -9.73
CA ILE A 74 7.54 3.97 -10.38
C ILE A 74 7.70 4.64 -11.75
N GLY A 75 8.47 5.72 -11.84
CA GLY A 75 8.63 6.48 -13.08
C GLY A 75 7.29 6.88 -13.69
N GLN A 76 7.02 6.43 -14.91
CA GLN A 76 5.79 6.70 -15.65
C GLN A 76 4.75 5.58 -15.55
N THR A 77 5.04 4.50 -14.87
CA THR A 77 4.10 3.40 -14.66
C THR A 77 2.88 3.91 -13.85
N PRO A 78 1.63 3.62 -14.28
CA PRO A 78 0.45 3.98 -13.52
C PRO A 78 0.55 3.49 -12.07
N ALA A 79 0.33 4.37 -11.11
CA ALA A 79 0.55 4.03 -9.71
C ALA A 79 -0.45 4.67 -8.76
N ILE A 80 -0.78 3.92 -7.70
CA ILE A 80 -1.56 4.35 -6.54
C ILE A 80 -0.77 3.98 -5.28
N VAL A 81 -0.32 4.98 -4.53
CA VAL A 81 0.56 4.79 -3.37
C VAL A 81 -0.06 5.42 -2.14
N TRP A 82 -0.55 4.58 -1.23
CA TRP A 82 -1.10 5.03 0.06
C TRP A 82 0.01 5.67 0.90
N GLY A 83 -0.36 6.72 1.64
CA GLY A 83 0.63 7.47 2.43
C GLY A 83 1.64 8.23 1.57
N GLY A 84 1.37 8.48 0.28
CA GLY A 84 2.26 9.19 -0.62
C GLY A 84 2.60 10.62 -0.18
N ASN A 85 1.84 11.19 0.77
CA ASN A 85 2.15 12.46 1.43
C ASN A 85 3.38 12.39 2.36
N TYR A 86 3.85 11.21 2.72
CA TYR A 86 5.08 10.99 3.51
C TYR A 86 6.31 10.72 2.65
N LEU A 87 6.14 10.64 1.33
CA LEU A 87 7.17 10.28 0.36
C LEU A 87 7.46 11.46 -0.58
N PRO A 88 8.66 11.56 -1.17
CA PRO A 88 9.06 12.67 -2.03
C PRO A 88 8.46 12.54 -3.44
N PHE A 89 7.16 12.32 -3.54
CA PHE A 89 6.45 12.32 -4.81
C PHE A 89 6.28 13.72 -5.38
N PRO A 90 6.28 13.88 -6.70
CA PRO A 90 5.95 15.15 -7.33
C PRO A 90 4.47 15.51 -7.12
N PRO A 91 4.11 16.80 -7.31
CA PRO A 91 2.72 17.21 -7.29
C PRO A 91 1.86 16.36 -8.22
N SER A 92 0.66 16.00 -7.79
CA SER A 92 -0.29 15.21 -8.56
C SER A 92 -1.64 15.91 -8.63
N ARG A 93 -2.29 15.78 -9.79
CA ARG A 93 -3.67 16.21 -10.00
C ARG A 93 -4.69 15.28 -9.34
N CYS A 94 -4.34 13.99 -9.19
CA CYS A 94 -5.24 12.96 -8.70
C CYS A 94 -4.76 12.35 -7.38
N TRP A 95 -5.47 12.64 -6.32
CA TRP A 95 -5.35 11.97 -5.04
C TRP A 95 -6.58 11.11 -4.80
N LEU A 96 -6.40 9.92 -4.25
CA LEU A 96 -7.49 9.08 -3.76
C LEU A 96 -7.54 9.21 -2.25
N MET A 97 -8.71 9.50 -1.70
CA MET A 97 -8.91 9.71 -0.28
C MET A 97 -9.87 8.67 0.29
N TRP A 98 -9.44 8.00 1.34
CA TRP A 98 -10.30 7.17 2.18
C TRP A 98 -10.75 7.99 3.39
N ASN A 99 -12.02 8.39 3.40
CA ASN A 99 -12.65 9.02 4.55
C ASN A 99 -13.18 7.94 5.51
N LYS A 100 -12.63 7.93 6.73
CA LYS A 100 -12.98 6.98 7.79
C LYS A 100 -14.19 7.51 8.56
N VAL A 101 -15.39 7.16 8.11
CA VAL A 101 -16.64 7.71 8.66
C VAL A 101 -16.90 7.39 10.14
N ASN A 102 -16.13 6.49 10.74
CA ASN A 102 -16.18 6.09 12.14
C ASN A 102 -14.85 6.31 12.88
N ALA A 103 -13.99 7.21 12.38
CA ALA A 103 -12.73 7.54 13.05
C ALA A 103 -12.99 8.06 14.47
N VAL A 104 -12.17 7.59 15.43
CA VAL A 104 -12.17 8.13 16.79
C VAL A 104 -11.20 9.31 16.89
N PRO A 105 -11.31 10.23 17.88
CA PRO A 105 -10.49 11.44 17.94
C PRO A 105 -8.97 11.24 17.94
N THR A 106 -8.49 10.04 18.25
CA THR A 106 -7.05 9.68 18.25
C THR A 106 -6.58 9.11 16.93
N MET A 107 -7.46 8.93 15.95
CA MET A 107 -7.15 8.44 14.60
C MET A 107 -7.25 9.59 13.60
N ALA A 108 -6.50 9.48 12.50
CA ALA A 108 -6.70 10.36 11.37
C ALA A 108 -8.10 10.12 10.76
N ASP A 109 -8.82 11.19 10.45
CA ASP A 109 -10.17 11.12 9.85
C ASP A 109 -10.12 10.51 8.45
N PHE A 110 -9.02 10.69 7.74
CA PHE A 110 -8.82 10.16 6.40
C PHE A 110 -7.38 9.73 6.16
N GLU A 111 -7.21 8.88 5.18
CA GLU A 111 -5.93 8.55 4.56
C GLU A 111 -5.98 8.87 3.07
N GLN A 112 -4.82 9.14 2.48
CA GLN A 112 -4.74 9.53 1.08
C GLN A 112 -3.66 8.75 0.35
N ALA A 113 -3.95 8.43 -0.92
CA ALA A 113 -3.01 7.85 -1.84
C ALA A 113 -2.62 8.85 -2.91
N TRP A 114 -1.32 9.00 -3.14
CA TRP A 114 -0.79 9.67 -4.30
C TRP A 114 -1.01 8.81 -5.54
N THR A 115 -1.29 9.45 -6.67
CA THR A 115 -1.33 8.79 -7.97
C THR A 115 -0.65 9.66 -9.02
N ASN A 116 -0.19 9.05 -10.12
CA ASN A 116 0.25 9.78 -11.32
C ASN A 116 -0.83 9.81 -12.41
N LEU A 117 -2.09 9.58 -12.05
CA LEU A 117 -3.21 9.57 -12.99
C LEU A 117 -3.64 10.99 -13.36
N ASP A 118 -3.90 11.25 -14.64
CA ASP A 118 -4.40 12.55 -15.11
C ASP A 118 -5.94 12.64 -15.04
N ARG A 119 -6.44 12.81 -13.82
CA ARG A 119 -7.87 12.94 -13.54
C ARG A 119 -8.11 13.68 -12.21
N PRO A 120 -9.35 14.17 -11.94
CA PRO A 120 -9.67 14.77 -10.65
C PRO A 120 -9.55 13.76 -9.49
N SER A 121 -9.14 14.27 -8.32
CA SER A 121 -9.14 13.51 -7.07
C SER A 121 -10.52 12.93 -6.73
N LYS A 122 -10.53 11.79 -6.05
CA LYS A 122 -11.76 11.11 -5.63
C LYS A 122 -11.69 10.71 -4.17
N ARG A 123 -12.88 10.59 -3.55
CA ARG A 123 -13.05 10.17 -2.17
C ARG A 123 -13.95 8.94 -2.09
N MET A 124 -13.61 8.04 -1.19
CA MET A 124 -14.44 6.93 -0.76
C MET A 124 -14.74 7.05 0.72
N ASP A 125 -16.01 7.03 1.10
CA ASP A 125 -16.47 7.00 2.48
C ASP A 125 -16.63 5.52 2.89
N LEU A 126 -15.78 5.04 3.80
CA LEU A 126 -15.78 3.67 4.24
C LEU A 126 -15.37 3.59 5.71
N PRO A 127 -16.14 2.89 6.57
CA PRO A 127 -15.76 2.74 7.97
C PRO A 127 -14.45 1.93 8.10
N VAL A 128 -13.71 2.20 9.16
CA VAL A 128 -12.61 1.34 9.59
C VAL A 128 -13.22 0.00 10.01
N GLY A 129 -12.82 -1.08 9.35
CA GLY A 129 -13.27 -2.43 9.67
C GLY A 129 -12.75 -2.91 11.01
N ARG A 130 -13.38 -3.96 11.55
CA ARG A 130 -12.80 -4.71 12.66
C ARG A 130 -11.53 -5.40 12.18
N VAL A 131 -10.50 -5.41 13.02
CA VAL A 131 -9.22 -6.10 12.73
C VAL A 131 -9.48 -7.60 12.73
N GLU A 132 -9.74 -8.19 11.56
CA GLU A 132 -10.06 -9.62 11.46
C GLU A 132 -8.83 -10.54 11.60
N TYR A 133 -7.63 -10.04 11.33
CA TYR A 133 -6.40 -10.85 11.28
C TYR A 133 -5.20 -10.24 12.03
N GLY A 134 -5.45 -9.46 13.08
CA GLY A 134 -4.37 -9.00 13.96
C GLY A 134 -3.45 -7.90 13.40
N HIS A 135 -3.70 -7.37 12.20
CA HIS A 135 -2.91 -6.27 11.63
C HIS A 135 -3.68 -4.94 11.76
N PRO A 136 -3.32 -4.07 12.70
CA PRO A 136 -4.10 -2.86 13.03
C PRO A 136 -4.16 -1.80 11.92
N THR A 137 -3.33 -1.92 10.89
CA THR A 137 -3.24 -0.95 9.78
C THR A 137 -3.67 -1.51 8.44
N GLN A 138 -4.37 -2.66 8.42
CA GLN A 138 -4.83 -3.27 7.18
C GLN A 138 -5.83 -2.37 6.45
N LYS A 139 -5.60 -2.10 5.17
CA LYS A 139 -6.57 -1.40 4.33
C LYS A 139 -7.80 -2.30 4.06
N PRO A 140 -9.03 -1.75 4.10
CA PRO A 140 -10.22 -2.51 3.74
C PRO A 140 -10.15 -3.07 2.32
N LEU A 141 -10.63 -4.30 2.13
CA LEU A 141 -10.62 -4.94 0.80
C LEU A 141 -11.41 -4.12 -0.24
N ALA A 142 -12.59 -3.62 0.14
CA ALA A 142 -13.41 -2.78 -0.74
C ALA A 142 -12.68 -1.50 -1.18
N LEU A 143 -11.80 -0.95 -0.33
CA LEU A 143 -10.97 0.20 -0.67
C LEU A 143 -9.94 -0.17 -1.75
N MET A 144 -9.30 -1.33 -1.66
CA MET A 144 -8.34 -1.78 -2.66
C MET A 144 -9.01 -2.15 -3.99
N GLU A 145 -10.18 -2.77 -3.94
CA GLU A 145 -11.01 -3.01 -5.14
C GLU A 145 -11.40 -1.67 -5.82
N TRP A 146 -11.78 -0.66 -5.04
CA TRP A 146 -12.05 0.68 -5.55
C TRP A 146 -10.82 1.31 -6.22
N CYS A 147 -9.63 1.19 -5.63
CA CYS A 147 -8.38 1.65 -6.23
C CYS A 147 -8.12 1.00 -7.58
N LEU A 148 -8.27 -0.32 -7.68
CA LEU A 148 -8.09 -1.07 -8.93
C LEU A 148 -9.05 -0.63 -10.02
N GLY A 149 -10.24 -0.12 -9.68
CA GLY A 149 -11.20 0.46 -10.61
C GLY A 149 -10.68 1.70 -11.36
N PHE A 150 -9.65 2.38 -10.85
CA PHE A 150 -8.99 3.50 -11.53
C PHE A 150 -7.93 3.08 -12.55
N LEU A 151 -7.62 1.79 -12.61
CA LEU A 151 -6.61 1.17 -13.48
C LEU A 151 -7.28 0.11 -14.39
N PRO A 152 -8.26 0.49 -15.23
CA PRO A 152 -9.09 -0.49 -15.96
C PRO A 152 -8.29 -1.37 -16.91
N ASP A 153 -7.21 -0.86 -17.49
CA ASP A 153 -6.40 -1.55 -18.50
C ASP A 153 -5.24 -2.37 -17.89
N ALA A 154 -4.95 -2.17 -16.60
CA ALA A 154 -3.87 -2.88 -15.93
C ALA A 154 -4.30 -4.31 -15.59
N LYS A 155 -3.64 -5.31 -16.14
CA LYS A 155 -3.88 -6.74 -15.86
C LYS A 155 -2.97 -7.27 -14.79
N THR A 156 -1.73 -6.82 -14.77
CA THR A 156 -0.71 -7.22 -13.80
C THR A 156 -0.40 -6.05 -12.87
N ILE A 157 -0.64 -6.26 -11.58
CA ILE A 157 -0.46 -5.26 -10.52
C ILE A 157 0.71 -5.67 -9.64
N LEU A 158 1.64 -4.77 -9.41
CA LEU A 158 2.73 -4.97 -8.47
C LEU A 158 2.41 -4.29 -7.14
N ASP A 159 2.60 -5.01 -6.04
CA ASP A 159 2.64 -4.47 -4.68
C ASP A 159 3.97 -4.82 -4.02
N PRO A 160 4.95 -3.90 -4.01
CA PRO A 160 6.26 -4.14 -3.40
C PRO A 160 6.23 -4.28 -1.87
N PHE A 161 5.13 -3.86 -1.23
CA PHE A 161 4.96 -3.85 0.22
C PHE A 161 3.67 -4.56 0.62
N MET A 162 3.54 -5.81 0.21
CA MET A 162 2.33 -6.61 0.28
C MET A 162 1.64 -6.63 1.67
N GLY A 163 2.40 -6.58 2.76
CA GLY A 163 1.86 -6.65 4.12
C GLY A 163 0.98 -7.88 4.34
N SER A 164 -0.29 -7.66 4.71
CA SER A 164 -1.28 -8.72 4.90
C SER A 164 -1.84 -9.32 3.60
N GLY A 165 -1.47 -8.76 2.43
CA GLY A 165 -1.91 -9.27 1.13
C GLY A 165 -3.28 -8.78 0.66
N THR A 166 -3.81 -7.69 1.22
CA THR A 166 -5.13 -7.16 0.82
C THR A 166 -5.19 -6.80 -0.65
N THR A 167 -4.12 -6.23 -1.21
CA THR A 167 -4.00 -5.93 -2.65
C THR A 167 -4.13 -7.19 -3.49
N LEU A 168 -3.48 -8.29 -3.08
CA LEU A 168 -3.52 -9.57 -3.78
C LEU A 168 -4.94 -10.14 -3.80
N VAL A 169 -5.65 -10.10 -2.66
CA VAL A 169 -7.03 -10.57 -2.58
C VAL A 169 -7.95 -9.75 -3.48
N ALA A 170 -7.78 -8.42 -3.52
CA ALA A 170 -8.52 -7.55 -4.42
C ALA A 170 -8.23 -7.90 -5.89
N CYS A 171 -6.97 -8.08 -6.25
CA CYS A 171 -6.57 -8.50 -7.59
C CYS A 171 -7.20 -9.83 -7.98
N GLN A 172 -7.13 -10.84 -7.11
CA GLN A 172 -7.74 -12.16 -7.35
C GLN A 172 -9.24 -12.05 -7.61
N ARG A 173 -9.98 -11.25 -6.83
CA ARG A 173 -11.41 -11.05 -6.99
C ARG A 173 -11.78 -10.34 -8.29
N MET A 174 -10.93 -9.43 -8.74
CA MET A 174 -11.15 -8.63 -9.95
C MET A 174 -10.49 -9.25 -11.20
N GLY A 175 -10.01 -10.49 -11.11
CA GLY A 175 -9.39 -11.19 -12.24
C GLY A 175 -8.08 -10.58 -12.72
N ARG A 176 -7.32 -9.96 -11.79
CA ARG A 176 -5.99 -9.39 -12.04
C ARG A 176 -4.90 -10.33 -11.51
N HIS A 177 -3.68 -10.10 -11.98
CA HIS A 177 -2.50 -10.86 -11.55
C HIS A 177 -1.57 -9.99 -10.71
#